data_395d25266880fcbe216d16982c8c5bb8
#
_entry.id   395d25266880fcbe216d16982c8c5bb8
#
_cell.length_a   1.000
_cell.length_b   1.000
_cell.length_c   1.000
_cell.angle_alpha   90.00
_cell.angle_beta   90.00
_cell.angle_gamma   90.00
#
_symmetry.space_group_name_H-M   'P 1'
#
loop_
_entity.id
_entity.type
_entity.pdbx_description
1 polymer ?
#
loop_
_entity_poly.entity_id
_entity_poly.type
_entity_poly.pdbx_seq_one_letter_code
_entity_poly.pdbx_strand_id
1 'polypeptide(L)'
;MNALAEELNEALAGSAAEPLLSDLGRRMYFPKGIVSQSAEADQRAHRFNATIGMAYEGGEPMILDSIRAGLPTLSAKEAVAYAPTAGVAALRARWRVELDRKNPSLAGKACSLPIVVPGLTAAVSTIADLFLDAGDEVVLPDLSWPNYRLIVEERKAAACATFPIFAPRGAPDGSAEPGFNVPGMEAALLASAERSKAAGRGAKAACILNFPNNPTGYTPTLAEAEAIVAAIVRVAARGVALLVLVDDAYFGLQYEAGLIAESIFARLACAHPKVLAVKADGPTKEDYVWGFRLGFLTLGSPSLGPRGYEALEKKIMGLLRSSVSNSSAPAQSLILKSLDFPGVEEQKARYRGLLAARYSRAKSALAKRPLPPCLRAMPFNSGYFLTLECSGLSAEALRKRLLDEEGIGTVSIQDRYLRIAYSSVEAEDIDDLFAAIAEAAAALR
;
A
#
# COMPACT_ATOMS: atom_id res chain seq x y z
N MET A 1 19.94 4.13 16.47
CA MET A 1 19.78 4.80 15.16
C MET A 1 19.95 3.74 14.08
N ASN A 2 19.42 3.93 12.88
CA ASN A 2 19.67 2.99 11.79
C ASN A 2 21.11 3.09 11.30
N ALA A 3 21.78 1.95 11.00
CA ALA A 3 23.19 1.93 10.60
C ALA A 3 23.49 2.77 9.34
N LEU A 4 22.54 2.83 8.39
CA LEU A 4 22.69 3.70 7.21
C LEU A 4 22.63 5.19 7.57
N ALA A 5 21.81 5.58 8.54
CA ALA A 5 21.79 6.96 9.02
C ALA A 5 23.08 7.31 9.78
N GLU A 6 23.63 6.37 10.55
CA GLU A 6 24.91 6.53 11.24
C GLU A 6 26.05 6.73 10.23
N GLU A 7 26.14 5.89 9.19
CA GLU A 7 27.12 6.04 8.09
C GLU A 7 27.06 7.42 7.44
N LEU A 8 25.85 7.95 7.18
CA LEU A 8 25.67 9.28 6.61
C LEU A 8 26.07 10.38 7.58
N ASN A 9 25.77 10.24 8.86
CA ASN A 9 26.18 11.19 9.90
C ASN A 9 27.71 11.21 10.08
N GLU A 10 28.36 10.04 10.07
CA GLU A 10 29.83 9.94 10.10
C GLU A 10 30.48 10.64 8.89
N ALA A 11 29.91 10.46 7.68
CA ALA A 11 30.39 11.15 6.47
C ALA A 11 30.26 12.69 6.56
N LEU A 12 29.36 13.20 7.38
CA LEU A 12 29.15 14.63 7.62
C LEU A 12 29.95 15.15 8.83
N ALA A 13 30.60 14.27 9.59
CA ALA A 13 31.33 14.66 10.81
C ALA A 13 32.42 15.70 10.49
N GLY A 14 32.51 16.75 11.33
CA GLY A 14 33.43 17.87 11.15
C GLY A 14 33.04 18.84 10.05
N SER A 15 31.95 18.62 9.31
CA SER A 15 31.44 19.54 8.29
C SER A 15 30.55 20.63 8.90
N ALA A 16 30.31 21.70 8.15
CA ALA A 16 29.36 22.74 8.52
C ALA A 16 27.91 22.22 8.63
N ALA A 17 27.60 21.11 7.99
CA ALA A 17 26.25 20.50 8.01
C ALA A 17 25.99 19.75 9.33
N GLU A 18 26.98 19.15 9.93
CA GLU A 18 26.83 18.30 11.13
C GLU A 18 26.07 19.01 12.29
N PRO A 19 26.48 20.21 12.75
CA PRO A 19 25.76 20.89 13.84
C PRO A 19 24.39 21.42 13.45
N LEU A 20 24.07 21.49 12.14
CA LEU A 20 22.81 22.03 11.62
C LEU A 20 21.74 20.95 11.43
N LEU A 21 22.09 19.67 11.48
CA LEU A 21 21.13 18.58 11.36
C LEU A 21 20.13 18.59 12.53
N SER A 22 18.84 18.62 12.21
CA SER A 22 17.76 18.35 13.17
C SER A 22 17.78 16.87 13.61
N ASP A 23 17.04 16.53 14.67
CA ASP A 23 16.87 15.13 15.09
C ASP A 23 16.26 14.27 13.98
N LEU A 24 15.32 14.80 13.22
CA LEU A 24 14.79 14.15 12.02
C LEU A 24 15.89 13.96 10.96
N GLY A 25 16.69 15.01 10.67
CA GLY A 25 17.79 14.95 9.72
C GLY A 25 18.81 13.87 10.07
N ARG A 26 19.14 13.74 11.36
CA ARG A 26 20.07 12.70 11.85
C ARG A 26 19.53 11.28 11.72
N ARG A 27 18.21 11.07 11.81
CA ARG A 27 17.59 9.75 11.62
C ARG A 27 17.36 9.39 10.15
N MET A 28 17.30 10.37 9.24
CA MET A 28 16.98 10.13 7.83
C MET A 28 18.13 9.45 7.08
N TYR A 29 17.77 8.51 6.24
CA TYR A 29 18.64 7.83 5.28
C TYR A 29 17.82 7.41 4.04
N PHE A 30 18.51 7.10 2.95
CA PHE A 30 17.86 6.49 1.79
C PHE A 30 17.92 4.96 1.92
N PRO A 31 16.79 4.26 2.09
CA PRO A 31 16.80 2.82 2.38
C PRO A 31 17.36 2.01 1.20
N LYS A 32 18.29 1.12 1.51
CA LYS A 32 18.74 0.06 0.58
C LYS A 32 17.67 -1.04 0.56
N GLY A 33 16.63 -0.87 -0.24
CA GLY A 33 15.49 -1.77 -0.30
C GLY A 33 14.93 -1.83 -1.71
N ILE A 34 13.62 -1.86 -1.83
CA ILE A 34 12.91 -1.99 -3.12
C ILE A 34 13.43 -1.01 -4.18
N VAL A 35 13.65 0.26 -3.81
CA VAL A 35 14.08 1.30 -4.76
C VAL A 35 15.48 1.03 -5.29
N SER A 36 16.45 0.68 -4.44
CA SER A 36 17.81 0.37 -4.88
C SER A 36 17.89 -0.95 -5.67
N GLN A 37 17.11 -1.95 -5.26
CA GLN A 37 17.02 -3.23 -5.97
C GLN A 37 16.34 -3.07 -7.34
N SER A 38 15.32 -2.20 -7.43
CA SER A 38 14.69 -1.88 -8.72
C SER A 38 15.65 -1.12 -9.63
N ALA A 39 16.40 -0.14 -9.10
CA ALA A 39 17.40 0.60 -9.89
C ALA A 39 18.53 -0.30 -10.38
N GLU A 40 18.95 -1.29 -9.59
CA GLU A 40 19.91 -2.31 -10.02
C GLU A 40 19.32 -3.20 -11.12
N ALA A 41 18.06 -3.63 -10.95
CA ALA A 41 17.35 -4.42 -11.95
C ALA A 41 17.13 -3.67 -13.26
N ASP A 42 16.81 -2.37 -13.22
CA ASP A 42 16.65 -1.52 -14.42
C ASP A 42 17.93 -1.48 -15.28
N GLN A 43 19.11 -1.61 -14.66
CA GLN A 43 20.39 -1.62 -15.37
C GLN A 43 20.81 -3.01 -15.87
N ARG A 44 20.39 -4.07 -15.17
CA ARG A 44 20.99 -5.41 -15.30
C ARG A 44 20.00 -6.51 -15.69
N ALA A 45 18.71 -6.33 -15.40
CA ALA A 45 17.68 -7.29 -15.77
C ALA A 45 17.38 -7.18 -17.28
N HIS A 46 18.01 -8.02 -18.07
CA HIS A 46 17.82 -8.02 -19.52
C HIS A 46 16.75 -8.99 -20.01
N ARG A 47 16.24 -9.86 -19.14
CA ARG A 47 15.19 -10.83 -19.44
C ARG A 47 13.84 -10.40 -18.86
N PHE A 48 13.75 -10.30 -17.55
CA PHE A 48 12.51 -9.87 -16.88
C PHE A 48 12.83 -8.93 -15.71
N ASN A 49 12.20 -7.76 -15.68
CA ASN A 49 12.24 -6.89 -14.51
C ASN A 49 10.92 -6.99 -13.71
N ALA A 50 10.89 -7.91 -12.76
CA ALA A 50 9.76 -8.19 -11.88
C ALA A 50 9.87 -7.45 -10.52
N THR A 51 10.60 -6.34 -10.48
CA THR A 51 10.72 -5.49 -9.28
C THR A 51 9.67 -4.38 -9.24
N ILE A 52 9.19 -3.93 -10.37
CA ILE A 52 8.47 -2.66 -10.55
C ILE A 52 7.00 -2.81 -10.16
N GLY A 53 6.50 -1.88 -9.36
CA GLY A 53 5.09 -1.79 -8.98
C GLY A 53 4.23 -1.05 -10.03
N MET A 54 4.51 -1.28 -11.32
CA MET A 54 3.73 -0.79 -12.45
C MET A 54 3.30 -1.98 -13.32
N ALA A 55 2.29 -1.79 -14.14
CA ALA A 55 1.84 -2.77 -15.11
C ALA A 55 2.29 -2.35 -16.51
N TYR A 56 2.74 -3.30 -17.31
CA TYR A 56 3.26 -3.11 -18.66
C TYR A 56 2.47 -3.94 -19.67
N GLU A 57 2.43 -3.48 -20.90
CA GLU A 57 1.92 -4.19 -22.07
C GLU A 57 2.85 -3.90 -23.25
N GLY A 58 3.40 -4.92 -23.88
CA GLY A 58 4.33 -4.75 -25.01
C GLY A 58 5.59 -3.94 -24.68
N GLY A 59 6.10 -4.01 -23.45
CA GLY A 59 7.28 -3.28 -22.99
C GLY A 59 7.04 -1.82 -22.59
N GLU A 60 5.80 -1.31 -22.74
CA GLU A 60 5.42 0.06 -22.39
C GLU A 60 4.49 0.08 -21.18
N PRO A 61 4.56 1.11 -20.32
CA PRO A 61 3.59 1.28 -19.23
C PRO A 61 2.15 1.35 -19.76
N MET A 62 1.25 0.61 -19.15
CA MET A 62 -0.18 0.70 -19.46
C MET A 62 -0.69 2.12 -19.26
N ILE A 63 -1.42 2.67 -20.22
CA ILE A 63 -2.05 3.98 -20.16
C ILE A 63 -3.46 3.92 -20.75
N LEU A 64 -4.47 4.40 -20.03
CA LEU A 64 -5.83 4.51 -20.54
C LEU A 64 -5.89 5.48 -21.71
N ASP A 65 -6.67 5.15 -22.75
CA ASP A 65 -6.88 6.05 -23.88
C ASP A 65 -7.58 7.35 -23.45
N SER A 66 -8.41 7.31 -22.42
CA SER A 66 -9.01 8.49 -21.79
C SER A 66 -7.97 9.48 -21.24
N ILE A 67 -6.88 8.99 -20.67
CA ILE A 67 -5.76 9.80 -20.20
C ILE A 67 -4.97 10.37 -21.38
N ARG A 68 -4.63 9.53 -22.35
CA ARG A 68 -3.89 9.91 -23.55
C ARG A 68 -4.63 11.00 -24.34
N ALA A 69 -5.92 10.83 -24.56
CA ALA A 69 -6.77 11.79 -25.28
C ALA A 69 -6.99 13.09 -24.48
N GLY A 70 -6.98 13.02 -23.15
CA GLY A 70 -7.17 14.18 -22.27
C GLY A 70 -6.01 15.16 -22.25
N LEU A 71 -4.76 14.69 -22.42
CA LEU A 71 -3.54 15.51 -22.30
C LEU A 71 -3.56 16.79 -23.16
N PRO A 72 -3.86 16.77 -24.47
CA PRO A 72 -3.87 17.98 -25.30
C PRO A 72 -5.08 18.89 -25.06
N THR A 73 -6.06 18.50 -24.27
CA THR A 73 -7.30 19.25 -24.06
C THR A 73 -7.28 20.15 -22.83
N LEU A 74 -6.17 20.21 -22.10
CA LEU A 74 -6.06 21.05 -20.90
C LEU A 74 -6.03 22.52 -21.29
N SER A 75 -6.92 23.33 -20.70
CA SER A 75 -6.83 24.79 -20.76
C SER A 75 -5.59 25.28 -19.97
N ALA A 76 -5.15 26.50 -20.23
CA ALA A 76 -4.04 27.11 -19.48
C ALA A 76 -4.30 27.08 -17.95
N LYS A 77 -5.53 27.32 -17.51
CA LYS A 77 -5.89 27.24 -16.08
C LYS A 77 -5.75 25.83 -15.51
N GLU A 78 -6.17 24.81 -16.25
CA GLU A 78 -6.05 23.40 -15.84
C GLU A 78 -4.60 22.91 -15.83
N ALA A 79 -3.77 23.47 -16.75
CA ALA A 79 -2.39 23.02 -16.93
C ALA A 79 -1.40 23.69 -15.97
N VAL A 80 -1.54 25.01 -15.66
CA VAL A 80 -0.47 25.77 -14.99
C VAL A 80 -0.89 26.51 -13.73
N ALA A 81 -2.20 26.65 -13.42
CA ALA A 81 -2.63 27.33 -12.22
C ALA A 81 -2.47 26.43 -10.97
N TYR A 82 -2.27 27.06 -9.81
CA TYR A 82 -2.31 26.34 -8.55
C TYR A 82 -3.71 25.75 -8.29
N ALA A 83 -3.76 24.48 -7.95
CA ALA A 83 -4.98 23.89 -7.42
C ALA A 83 -5.27 24.37 -5.98
N PRO A 84 -6.53 24.38 -5.52
CA PRO A 84 -6.86 24.59 -4.11
C PRO A 84 -6.13 23.55 -3.23
N THR A 85 -5.77 23.93 -2.00
CA THR A 85 -5.04 23.04 -1.08
C THR A 85 -5.76 21.72 -0.81
N ALA A 86 -7.09 21.73 -0.65
CA ALA A 86 -7.90 20.52 -0.49
C ALA A 86 -8.14 19.75 -1.82
N GLY A 87 -7.72 20.32 -2.95
CA GLY A 87 -7.98 19.81 -4.29
C GLY A 87 -9.13 20.52 -5.01
N VAL A 88 -9.22 20.29 -6.32
CA VAL A 88 -10.26 20.83 -7.18
C VAL A 88 -11.64 20.33 -6.73
N ALA A 89 -12.56 21.25 -6.42
CA ALA A 89 -13.85 20.89 -5.83
C ALA A 89 -14.67 19.91 -6.70
N ALA A 90 -14.66 20.09 -8.02
CA ALA A 90 -15.34 19.20 -8.95
C ALA A 90 -14.75 17.77 -8.90
N LEU A 91 -13.41 17.63 -8.83
CA LEU A 91 -12.77 16.32 -8.70
C LEU A 91 -13.10 15.66 -7.36
N ARG A 92 -13.05 16.41 -6.26
CA ARG A 92 -13.41 15.89 -4.92
C ARG A 92 -14.84 15.35 -4.89
N ALA A 93 -15.79 16.11 -5.46
CA ALA A 93 -17.19 15.70 -5.56
C ALA A 93 -17.35 14.46 -6.49
N ARG A 94 -16.69 14.47 -7.63
CA ARG A 94 -16.74 13.34 -8.58
C ARG A 94 -16.10 12.07 -7.99
N TRP A 95 -14.98 12.22 -7.26
CA TRP A 95 -14.35 11.08 -6.57
C TRP A 95 -15.23 10.55 -5.43
N ARG A 96 -16.01 11.40 -4.76
CA ARG A 96 -16.99 10.95 -3.79
C ARG A 96 -18.08 10.07 -4.42
N VAL A 97 -18.54 10.41 -5.61
CA VAL A 97 -19.50 9.58 -6.37
C VAL A 97 -18.88 8.21 -6.69
N GLU A 98 -17.60 8.18 -7.14
CA GLU A 98 -16.89 6.92 -7.36
C GLU A 98 -16.70 6.10 -6.09
N LEU A 99 -16.37 6.77 -4.99
CA LEU A 99 -16.24 6.12 -3.68
C LEU A 99 -17.55 5.44 -3.27
N ASP A 100 -18.69 6.13 -3.39
CA ASP A 100 -20.00 5.56 -3.06
C ASP A 100 -20.40 4.42 -4.02
N ARG A 101 -20.15 4.57 -5.32
CA ARG A 101 -20.42 3.54 -6.33
C ARG A 101 -19.64 2.24 -6.09
N LYS A 102 -18.36 2.38 -5.74
CA LYS A 102 -17.45 1.24 -5.51
C LYS A 102 -17.59 0.61 -4.13
N ASN A 103 -18.26 1.27 -3.22
CA ASN A 103 -18.40 0.85 -1.82
C ASN A 103 -19.85 0.92 -1.34
N PRO A 104 -20.73 0.02 -1.81
CA PRO A 104 -22.17 0.05 -1.46
C PRO A 104 -22.46 0.07 0.04
N SER A 105 -21.57 -0.52 0.87
CA SER A 105 -21.70 -0.51 2.33
C SER A 105 -21.53 0.89 2.94
N LEU A 106 -21.13 1.91 2.18
CA LEU A 106 -21.13 3.31 2.64
C LEU A 106 -22.50 3.97 2.58
N ALA A 107 -23.48 3.36 1.91
CA ALA A 107 -24.83 3.93 1.80
C ALA A 107 -25.38 4.30 3.17
N GLY A 108 -25.82 5.56 3.31
CA GLY A 108 -26.35 6.11 4.56
C GLY A 108 -25.31 6.41 5.66
N LYS A 109 -24.01 6.16 5.42
CA LYS A 109 -22.96 6.47 6.38
C LYS A 109 -22.31 7.83 6.10
N ALA A 110 -22.10 8.61 7.15
CA ALA A 110 -21.39 9.86 7.04
C ALA A 110 -19.88 9.65 6.91
N CYS A 111 -19.25 10.33 5.96
CA CYS A 111 -17.80 10.47 5.87
C CYS A 111 -17.44 11.83 5.25
N SER A 112 -16.18 12.23 5.37
CA SER A 112 -15.69 13.49 4.79
C SER A 112 -15.78 13.48 3.26
N LEU A 113 -15.76 14.67 2.67
CA LEU A 113 -15.44 14.78 1.26
C LEU A 113 -13.96 14.39 1.06
N PRO A 114 -13.59 13.66 -0.02
CA PRO A 114 -12.20 13.31 -0.30
C PRO A 114 -11.28 14.54 -0.38
N ILE A 115 -10.12 14.50 0.29
CA ILE A 115 -9.10 15.55 0.28
C ILE A 115 -7.97 15.09 -0.62
N VAL A 116 -7.60 15.90 -1.59
CA VAL A 116 -6.54 15.56 -2.55
C VAL A 116 -5.16 15.70 -1.91
N VAL A 117 -4.32 14.67 -2.08
CA VAL A 117 -2.94 14.62 -1.61
C VAL A 117 -1.99 14.20 -2.73
N PRO A 118 -0.67 14.53 -2.67
CA PRO A 118 0.28 14.17 -3.74
C PRO A 118 0.70 12.69 -3.68
N GLY A 119 -0.27 11.80 -3.88
CA GLY A 119 -0.11 10.34 -3.88
C GLY A 119 -0.24 9.71 -2.50
N LEU A 120 -0.35 8.37 -2.48
CA LEU A 120 -0.67 7.63 -1.25
C LEU A 120 0.45 7.67 -0.21
N THR A 121 1.72 7.76 -0.62
CA THR A 121 2.83 7.97 0.32
C THR A 121 2.63 9.25 1.13
N ALA A 122 2.22 10.35 0.47
CA ALA A 122 1.90 11.60 1.15
C ALA A 122 0.65 11.47 2.02
N ALA A 123 -0.36 10.67 1.59
CA ALA A 123 -1.54 10.38 2.40
C ALA A 123 -1.15 9.75 3.74
N VAL A 124 -0.37 8.66 3.71
CA VAL A 124 0.11 7.96 4.92
C VAL A 124 0.94 8.90 5.79
N SER A 125 1.87 9.65 5.19
CA SER A 125 2.72 10.60 5.92
C SER A 125 1.91 11.72 6.59
N THR A 126 0.90 12.27 5.90
CA THR A 126 0.03 13.33 6.44
C THR A 126 -0.79 12.81 7.62
N ILE A 127 -1.31 11.58 7.55
CA ILE A 127 -2.03 10.96 8.67
C ILE A 127 -1.09 10.66 9.84
N ALA A 128 0.12 10.20 9.56
CA ALA A 128 1.15 10.04 10.59
C ALA A 128 1.51 11.38 11.26
N ASP A 129 1.66 12.46 10.48
CA ASP A 129 1.91 13.80 11.02
C ASP A 129 0.74 14.32 11.88
N LEU A 130 -0.50 13.96 11.54
CA LEU A 130 -1.69 14.43 12.26
C LEU A 130 -1.93 13.67 13.58
N PHE A 131 -1.60 12.37 13.65
CA PHE A 131 -2.05 11.50 14.74
C PHE A 131 -0.94 10.78 15.52
N LEU A 132 0.33 10.83 15.05
CA LEU A 132 1.44 10.13 15.71
C LEU A 132 2.47 11.11 16.25
N ASP A 133 2.82 10.90 17.51
CA ASP A 133 3.96 11.52 18.18
C ASP A 133 5.07 10.50 18.40
N ALA A 134 6.25 11.00 18.80
CA ALA A 134 7.37 10.16 19.20
C ALA A 134 6.95 9.21 20.35
N GLY A 135 7.29 7.94 20.20
CA GLY A 135 6.94 6.88 21.14
C GLY A 135 5.51 6.32 21.03
N ASP A 136 4.69 6.79 20.08
CA ASP A 136 3.44 6.10 19.72
C ASP A 136 3.75 4.81 18.98
N GLU A 137 2.74 3.95 18.80
CA GLU A 137 2.86 2.70 18.05
C GLU A 137 1.83 2.59 16.95
N VAL A 138 2.26 1.97 15.83
CA VAL A 138 1.37 1.56 14.73
C VAL A 138 1.45 0.04 14.56
N VAL A 139 0.31 -0.62 14.64
CA VAL A 139 0.20 -2.07 14.43
C VAL A 139 0.18 -2.36 12.93
N LEU A 140 1.08 -3.24 12.48
CA LEU A 140 1.27 -3.62 11.08
C LEU A 140 1.37 -5.15 10.96
N PRO A 141 0.94 -5.74 9.83
CA PRO A 141 1.39 -7.08 9.48
C PRO A 141 2.92 -7.12 9.33
N ASP A 142 3.55 -8.23 9.67
CA ASP A 142 4.99 -8.46 9.50
C ASP A 142 5.45 -8.33 8.03
N LEU A 143 4.61 -8.76 7.09
CA LEU A 143 4.73 -8.50 5.67
C LEU A 143 3.88 -7.30 5.26
N SER A 144 4.49 -6.14 5.26
CA SER A 144 3.88 -4.86 4.88
C SER A 144 4.83 -4.04 4.01
N TRP A 145 4.30 -3.01 3.38
CA TRP A 145 5.12 -2.12 2.56
C TRP A 145 6.21 -1.45 3.42
N PRO A 146 7.50 -1.65 3.09
CA PRO A 146 8.61 -1.19 3.94
C PRO A 146 8.61 0.31 4.24
N ASN A 147 8.01 1.12 3.36
CA ASN A 147 7.96 2.56 3.55
C ASN A 147 7.07 3.00 4.74
N TYR A 148 6.18 2.12 5.24
CA TYR A 148 5.46 2.41 6.49
C TYR A 148 6.43 2.57 7.65
N ARG A 149 7.47 1.71 7.74
CA ARG A 149 8.50 1.83 8.78
C ARG A 149 9.28 3.13 8.67
N LEU A 150 9.67 3.51 7.44
CA LEU A 150 10.37 4.78 7.23
C LEU A 150 9.54 5.99 7.70
N ILE A 151 8.21 5.96 7.45
CA ILE A 151 7.30 7.02 7.91
C ILE A 151 7.10 6.97 9.43
N VAL A 152 6.83 5.79 9.99
CA VAL A 152 6.48 5.63 11.40
C VAL A 152 7.73 5.72 12.29
N GLU A 153 8.76 4.94 12.00
CA GLU A 153 9.93 4.80 12.87
C GLU A 153 10.89 5.98 12.69
N GLU A 154 11.30 6.26 11.45
CA GLU A 154 12.34 7.26 11.21
C GLU A 154 11.77 8.68 11.21
N ARG A 155 10.67 8.92 10.46
CA ARG A 155 10.11 10.28 10.39
C ARG A 155 9.40 10.70 11.66
N LYS A 156 8.62 9.81 12.31
CA LYS A 156 7.83 10.14 13.49
C LYS A 156 8.49 9.76 14.82
N ALA A 157 9.57 9.00 14.82
CA ALA A 157 10.15 8.38 16.01
C ALA A 157 9.10 7.60 16.83
N ALA A 158 8.14 7.02 16.15
CA ALA A 158 7.15 6.09 16.68
C ALA A 158 7.64 4.65 16.46
N ALA A 159 6.91 3.64 16.89
CA ALA A 159 7.28 2.25 16.73
C ALA A 159 6.28 1.48 15.84
N CYS A 160 6.77 0.47 15.13
CA CYS A 160 5.92 -0.50 14.43
C CYS A 160 5.79 -1.75 15.29
N ALA A 161 4.60 -2.01 15.84
CA ALA A 161 4.24 -3.26 16.48
C ALA A 161 3.71 -4.25 15.43
N THR A 162 4.35 -5.40 15.27
CA THR A 162 3.99 -6.32 14.18
C THR A 162 3.33 -7.60 14.67
N PHE A 163 2.47 -8.17 13.81
CA PHE A 163 1.89 -9.50 13.98
C PHE A 163 2.04 -10.29 12.66
N PRO A 164 2.13 -11.63 12.70
CA PRO A 164 2.16 -12.44 11.48
C PRO A 164 0.90 -12.20 10.63
N ILE A 165 1.06 -11.84 9.35
CA ILE A 165 -0.06 -11.52 8.47
C ILE A 165 -1.03 -12.68 8.31
N PHE A 166 -0.51 -13.91 8.25
CA PHE A 166 -1.30 -15.12 8.11
C PHE A 166 -1.41 -15.89 9.41
N ALA A 167 -2.56 -16.49 9.64
CA ALA A 167 -2.79 -17.42 10.74
C ALA A 167 -1.82 -18.62 10.65
N PRO A 168 -1.48 -19.28 11.76
CA PRO A 168 -0.72 -20.53 11.73
C PRO A 168 -1.43 -21.58 10.86
N ARG A 169 -0.64 -22.37 10.10
CA ARG A 169 -1.19 -23.50 9.34
C ARG A 169 -1.86 -24.52 10.26
N GLY A 170 -2.91 -25.14 9.78
CA GLY A 170 -3.72 -26.05 10.58
C GLY A 170 -4.72 -25.34 11.48
N ALA A 171 -5.21 -24.18 11.03
CA ALA A 171 -6.29 -23.46 11.70
C ALA A 171 -7.51 -24.38 11.94
N PRO A 172 -8.29 -24.17 13.03
CA PRO A 172 -9.41 -25.03 13.41
C PRO A 172 -10.52 -25.16 12.35
N ASP A 173 -10.56 -24.26 11.36
CA ASP A 173 -11.51 -24.25 10.25
C ASP A 173 -11.19 -25.27 9.14
N GLY A 174 -10.06 -25.98 9.23
CA GLY A 174 -9.66 -27.00 8.27
C GLY A 174 -9.21 -26.45 6.91
N SER A 175 -9.00 -25.12 6.77
CA SER A 175 -8.50 -24.52 5.53
C SER A 175 -7.09 -25.02 5.24
N ALA A 176 -6.83 -25.43 4.00
CA ALA A 176 -5.51 -25.88 3.55
C ALA A 176 -4.50 -24.72 3.46
N GLU A 177 -4.97 -23.52 3.16
CA GLU A 177 -4.19 -22.28 3.06
C GLU A 177 -4.55 -21.36 4.24
N PRO A 178 -3.54 -20.77 4.91
CA PRO A 178 -3.77 -19.87 6.02
C PRO A 178 -4.37 -18.55 5.53
N GLY A 179 -5.45 -18.10 6.17
CA GLY A 179 -6.06 -16.79 5.97
C GLY A 179 -5.41 -15.68 6.81
N PHE A 180 -6.00 -14.48 6.76
CA PHE A 180 -5.54 -13.34 7.54
C PHE A 180 -5.63 -13.60 9.06
N ASN A 181 -4.57 -13.26 9.79
CA ASN A 181 -4.45 -13.52 11.22
C ASN A 181 -5.21 -12.47 12.07
N VAL A 182 -6.53 -12.55 12.07
CA VAL A 182 -7.39 -11.65 12.85
C VAL A 182 -7.10 -11.70 14.35
N PRO A 183 -6.93 -12.87 14.99
CA PRO A 183 -6.59 -12.93 16.42
C PRO A 183 -5.25 -12.25 16.74
N GLY A 184 -4.23 -12.43 15.88
CA GLY A 184 -2.94 -11.78 16.02
C GLY A 184 -3.04 -10.26 15.93
N MET A 185 -3.82 -9.74 14.97
CA MET A 185 -4.10 -8.31 14.84
C MET A 185 -4.80 -7.77 16.11
N GLU A 186 -5.86 -8.44 16.58
CA GLU A 186 -6.60 -8.03 17.77
C GLU A 186 -5.71 -7.97 19.01
N ALA A 187 -4.90 -9.01 19.23
CA ALA A 187 -3.95 -9.08 20.34
C ALA A 187 -2.90 -7.96 20.27
N ALA A 188 -2.36 -7.68 19.09
CA ALA A 188 -1.39 -6.61 18.89
C ALA A 188 -1.99 -5.22 19.16
N LEU A 189 -3.23 -4.96 18.74
CA LEU A 189 -3.94 -3.71 19.02
C LEU A 189 -4.19 -3.51 20.52
N LEU A 190 -4.61 -4.55 21.22
CA LEU A 190 -4.81 -4.50 22.67
C LEU A 190 -3.49 -4.25 23.41
N ALA A 191 -2.43 -4.96 23.04
CA ALA A 191 -1.12 -4.79 23.65
C ALA A 191 -0.56 -3.37 23.40
N SER A 192 -0.73 -2.82 22.21
CA SER A 192 -0.33 -1.45 21.88
C SER A 192 -1.12 -0.44 22.71
N ALA A 193 -2.44 -0.60 22.86
CA ALA A 193 -3.26 0.27 23.69
C ALA A 193 -2.85 0.25 25.16
N GLU A 194 -2.50 -0.92 25.72
CA GLU A 194 -2.01 -1.04 27.10
C GLU A 194 -0.65 -0.35 27.27
N ARG A 195 0.29 -0.49 26.32
CA ARG A 195 1.56 0.23 26.35
C ARG A 195 1.36 1.75 26.26
N SER A 196 0.46 2.22 25.38
CA SER A 196 0.10 3.63 25.29
C SER A 196 -0.45 4.18 26.61
N LYS A 197 -1.36 3.44 27.25
CA LYS A 197 -1.94 3.77 28.56
C LYS A 197 -0.86 3.80 29.65
N ALA A 198 0.00 2.80 29.72
CA ALA A 198 1.10 2.73 30.67
C ALA A 198 2.08 3.89 30.51
N ALA A 199 2.27 4.39 29.30
CA ALA A 199 3.08 5.57 28.99
C ALA A 199 2.35 6.92 29.25
N GLY A 200 1.15 6.91 29.83
CA GLY A 200 0.37 8.11 30.14
C GLY A 200 -0.29 8.79 28.93
N ARG A 201 -0.33 8.14 27.77
CA ARG A 201 -0.89 8.69 26.52
C ARG A 201 -2.36 8.32 26.28
N GLY A 202 -3.01 7.69 27.26
CA GLY A 202 -4.37 7.17 27.17
C GLY A 202 -4.45 5.82 26.43
N ALA A 203 -5.60 5.18 26.52
CA ALA A 203 -5.86 3.93 25.81
C ALA A 203 -6.12 4.23 24.31
N LYS A 204 -5.08 4.26 23.50
CA LYS A 204 -5.16 4.48 22.05
C LYS A 204 -4.28 3.48 21.31
N ALA A 205 -4.67 3.14 20.07
CA ALA A 205 -3.85 2.36 19.15
C ALA A 205 -4.12 2.81 17.71
N ALA A 206 -3.14 2.56 16.83
CA ALA A 206 -3.26 2.80 15.40
C ALA A 206 -2.89 1.55 14.63
N CYS A 207 -3.53 1.30 13.49
CA CYS A 207 -3.10 0.26 12.55
C CYS A 207 -3.24 0.73 11.10
N ILE A 208 -2.47 0.07 10.21
CA ILE A 208 -2.60 0.22 8.77
C ILE A 208 -3.03 -1.12 8.19
N LEU A 209 -4.11 -1.11 7.42
CA LEU A 209 -4.61 -2.23 6.64
C LEU A 209 -4.41 -1.93 5.16
N ASN A 210 -3.71 -2.79 4.45
CA ASN A 210 -3.43 -2.63 3.02
C ASN A 210 -3.92 -3.85 2.27
N PHE A 211 -4.98 -3.69 1.46
CA PHE A 211 -5.58 -4.76 0.67
C PHE A 211 -6.00 -4.25 -0.71
N PRO A 212 -5.60 -4.93 -1.79
CA PRO A 212 -4.59 -5.98 -1.89
C PRO A 212 -3.26 -5.61 -1.25
N ASN A 213 -2.69 -6.54 -0.49
CA ASN A 213 -1.48 -6.28 0.29
C ASN A 213 -0.21 -6.21 -0.59
N ASN A 214 0.64 -5.25 -0.32
CA ASN A 214 2.03 -5.24 -0.76
C ASN A 214 2.91 -5.64 0.43
N PRO A 215 3.63 -6.79 0.41
CA PRO A 215 4.13 -7.47 -0.78
C PRO A 215 3.42 -8.76 -1.19
N THR A 216 2.44 -9.26 -0.44
CA THR A 216 1.94 -10.63 -0.63
C THR A 216 0.96 -10.80 -1.79
N GLY A 217 0.23 -9.75 -2.18
CA GLY A 217 -0.86 -9.86 -3.15
C GLY A 217 -2.12 -10.49 -2.55
N TYR A 218 -2.32 -10.36 -1.25
CA TYR A 218 -3.46 -10.94 -0.53
C TYR A 218 -4.56 -9.92 -0.28
N THR A 219 -5.80 -10.33 -0.53
CA THR A 219 -7.03 -9.64 -0.12
C THR A 219 -7.87 -10.59 0.74
N PRO A 220 -8.41 -10.14 1.88
CA PRO A 220 -9.28 -10.96 2.72
C PRO A 220 -10.53 -11.45 1.98
N THR A 221 -10.99 -12.63 2.34
CA THR A 221 -12.35 -13.07 2.01
C THR A 221 -13.39 -12.17 2.68
N LEU A 222 -14.63 -12.25 2.24
CA LEU A 222 -15.72 -11.50 2.87
C LEU A 222 -15.84 -11.84 4.37
N ALA A 223 -15.74 -13.10 4.73
CA ALA A 223 -15.81 -13.57 6.11
C ALA A 223 -14.64 -13.04 6.96
N GLU A 224 -13.42 -13.02 6.42
CA GLU A 224 -12.26 -12.45 7.11
C GLU A 224 -12.39 -10.94 7.27
N ALA A 225 -12.90 -10.23 6.26
CA ALA A 225 -13.15 -8.80 6.37
C ALA A 225 -14.18 -8.48 7.47
N GLU A 226 -15.23 -9.28 7.59
CA GLU A 226 -16.20 -9.16 8.67
C GLU A 226 -15.56 -9.47 10.04
N ALA A 227 -14.71 -10.47 10.12
CA ALA A 227 -13.97 -10.81 11.34
C ALA A 227 -12.97 -9.70 11.74
N ILE A 228 -12.27 -9.06 10.77
CA ILE A 228 -11.40 -7.92 11.00
C ILE A 228 -12.19 -6.76 11.60
N VAL A 229 -13.33 -6.39 11.00
CA VAL A 229 -14.20 -5.31 11.50
C VAL A 229 -14.70 -5.63 12.90
N ALA A 230 -15.16 -6.87 13.14
CA ALA A 230 -15.61 -7.30 14.46
C ALA A 230 -14.49 -7.22 15.52
N ALA A 231 -13.26 -7.60 15.19
CA ALA A 231 -12.10 -7.48 16.08
C ALA A 231 -11.80 -6.02 16.44
N ILE A 232 -11.80 -5.12 15.45
CA ILE A 232 -11.62 -3.67 15.66
C ILE A 232 -12.71 -3.11 16.57
N VAL A 233 -13.97 -3.51 16.37
CA VAL A 233 -15.09 -3.10 17.23
C VAL A 233 -14.92 -3.63 18.66
N ARG A 234 -14.50 -4.89 18.84
CA ARG A 234 -14.24 -5.45 20.18
C ARG A 234 -13.13 -4.69 20.92
N VAL A 235 -12.04 -4.32 20.24
CA VAL A 235 -10.97 -3.50 20.84
C VAL A 235 -11.52 -2.12 21.22
N ALA A 236 -12.25 -1.47 20.33
CA ALA A 236 -12.86 -0.16 20.61
C ALA A 236 -13.88 -0.20 21.78
N ALA A 237 -14.67 -1.29 21.89
CA ALA A 237 -15.62 -1.50 22.96
C ALA A 237 -14.96 -1.64 24.36
N ARG A 238 -13.65 -1.99 24.42
CA ARG A 238 -12.85 -1.94 25.65
C ARG A 238 -12.38 -0.53 26.04
N GLY A 239 -12.86 0.49 25.33
CA GLY A 239 -12.54 1.89 25.63
C GLY A 239 -11.36 2.45 24.84
N VAL A 240 -10.74 1.67 23.96
CA VAL A 240 -9.56 2.09 23.16
C VAL A 240 -9.99 3.01 22.03
N ALA A 241 -9.33 4.17 21.90
CA ALA A 241 -9.44 5.04 20.74
C ALA A 241 -8.59 4.47 19.59
N LEU A 242 -9.21 4.16 18.47
CA LEU A 242 -8.56 3.49 17.34
C LEU A 242 -8.48 4.38 16.10
N LEU A 243 -7.28 4.56 15.59
CA LEU A 243 -7.02 5.04 14.23
C LEU A 243 -6.82 3.83 13.31
N VAL A 244 -7.65 3.68 12.29
CA VAL A 244 -7.51 2.62 11.28
C VAL A 244 -7.28 3.28 9.93
N LEU A 245 -6.04 3.27 9.45
CA LEU A 245 -5.68 3.72 8.11
C LEU A 245 -5.82 2.54 7.14
N VAL A 246 -6.71 2.69 6.17
CA VAL A 246 -6.91 1.74 5.08
C VAL A 246 -6.17 2.26 3.85
N ASP A 247 -5.08 1.60 3.50
CA ASP A 247 -4.30 1.89 2.29
C ASP A 247 -4.81 1.03 1.13
N ASP A 248 -5.63 1.64 0.30
CA ASP A 248 -6.27 1.04 -0.87
C ASP A 248 -5.48 1.25 -2.16
N ALA A 249 -4.15 1.25 -2.08
CA ALA A 249 -3.29 1.48 -3.24
C ALA A 249 -3.58 0.56 -4.43
N TYR A 250 -4.02 -0.66 -4.18
CA TYR A 250 -4.31 -1.69 -5.20
C TYR A 250 -5.79 -2.04 -5.29
N PHE A 251 -6.67 -1.16 -4.82
CA PHE A 251 -8.11 -1.35 -4.87
C PHE A 251 -8.59 -1.70 -6.29
N GLY A 252 -9.57 -2.62 -6.38
CA GLY A 252 -10.15 -3.06 -7.66
C GLY A 252 -9.37 -4.16 -8.39
N LEU A 253 -8.27 -4.67 -7.81
CA LEU A 253 -7.40 -5.69 -8.41
C LEU A 253 -7.55 -7.06 -7.73
N GLN A 254 -8.78 -7.44 -7.38
CA GLN A 254 -9.12 -8.79 -6.91
C GLN A 254 -9.37 -9.70 -8.10
N TYR A 255 -8.85 -10.94 -8.06
CA TYR A 255 -8.92 -11.89 -9.18
C TYR A 255 -9.66 -13.18 -8.84
N GLU A 256 -9.99 -13.42 -7.57
CA GLU A 256 -10.73 -14.60 -7.12
C GLU A 256 -12.13 -14.23 -6.60
N ALA A 257 -13.07 -15.15 -6.71
CA ALA A 257 -14.40 -14.99 -6.13
C ALA A 257 -14.36 -15.14 -4.59
N GLY A 258 -15.34 -14.55 -3.90
CA GLY A 258 -15.46 -14.65 -2.45
C GLY A 258 -14.57 -13.69 -1.64
N LEU A 259 -13.74 -12.89 -2.32
CA LEU A 259 -12.97 -11.81 -1.70
C LEU A 259 -13.87 -10.60 -1.41
N ILE A 260 -13.46 -9.77 -0.45
CA ILE A 260 -14.11 -8.48 -0.26
C ILE A 260 -13.93 -7.64 -1.52
N ALA A 261 -15.04 -7.21 -2.12
CA ALA A 261 -15.03 -6.41 -3.36
C ALA A 261 -14.96 -4.91 -3.09
N GLU A 262 -15.35 -4.48 -1.90
CA GLU A 262 -15.30 -3.08 -1.46
C GLU A 262 -14.09 -2.83 -0.54
N SER A 263 -13.76 -1.55 -0.33
CA SER A 263 -12.79 -1.18 0.70
C SER A 263 -13.32 -1.55 2.09
N ILE A 264 -12.46 -2.12 2.92
CA ILE A 264 -12.81 -2.38 4.32
C ILE A 264 -13.16 -1.09 5.08
N PHE A 265 -12.69 0.08 4.60
CA PHE A 265 -13.09 1.40 5.09
C PHE A 265 -14.62 1.56 5.11
N ALA A 266 -15.32 1.08 4.09
CA ALA A 266 -16.77 1.21 3.99
C ALA A 266 -17.51 0.56 5.17
N ARG A 267 -16.94 -0.51 5.73
CA ARG A 267 -17.47 -1.20 6.89
C ARG A 267 -17.04 -0.55 8.20
N LEU A 268 -15.86 0.06 8.22
CA LEU A 268 -15.27 0.71 9.40
C LEU A 268 -15.77 2.14 9.65
N ALA A 269 -16.16 2.87 8.61
CA ALA A 269 -16.49 4.30 8.66
C ALA A 269 -17.54 4.69 9.72
N CYS A 270 -18.46 3.78 10.06
CA CYS A 270 -19.44 3.99 11.12
C CYS A 270 -19.55 2.79 12.09
N ALA A 271 -18.47 2.01 12.24
CA ALA A 271 -18.51 0.77 13.02
C ALA A 271 -18.61 1.00 14.54
N HIS A 272 -17.91 2.00 15.07
CA HIS A 272 -17.90 2.29 16.52
C HIS A 272 -17.46 3.74 16.79
N PRO A 273 -18.04 4.45 17.81
CA PRO A 273 -17.70 5.86 18.10
C PRO A 273 -16.23 6.12 18.44
N LYS A 274 -15.48 5.12 18.91
CA LYS A 274 -14.05 5.22 19.20
C LYS A 274 -13.15 4.81 18.03
N VAL A 275 -13.72 4.51 16.86
CA VAL A 275 -12.97 4.20 15.63
C VAL A 275 -12.99 5.42 14.73
N LEU A 276 -11.82 5.91 14.39
CA LEU A 276 -11.59 6.81 13.26
C LEU A 276 -10.99 6.00 12.12
N ALA A 277 -11.80 5.72 11.11
CA ALA A 277 -11.34 5.11 9.88
C ALA A 277 -10.87 6.19 8.90
N VAL A 278 -9.73 5.96 8.26
CA VAL A 278 -9.18 6.83 7.22
C VAL A 278 -8.89 5.98 6.01
N LYS A 279 -9.46 6.34 4.87
CA LYS A 279 -9.16 5.73 3.58
C LYS A 279 -8.13 6.56 2.85
N ALA A 280 -7.03 5.94 2.49
CA ALA A 280 -6.06 6.47 1.53
C ALA A 280 -6.23 5.71 0.21
N ASP A 281 -6.71 6.36 -0.83
CA ASP A 281 -6.89 5.76 -2.14
C ASP A 281 -6.47 6.72 -3.26
N GLY A 282 -6.54 6.25 -4.49
CA GLY A 282 -6.24 7.11 -5.63
C GLY A 282 -6.08 6.36 -6.94
N PRO A 283 -6.00 7.12 -8.05
CA PRO A 283 -5.98 6.58 -9.39
C PRO A 283 -4.67 5.88 -9.77
N THR A 284 -3.66 5.92 -8.90
CA THR A 284 -2.28 5.51 -9.21
C THR A 284 -2.19 4.14 -9.90
N LYS A 285 -2.86 3.10 -9.38
CA LYS A 285 -2.84 1.74 -9.94
C LYS A 285 -4.16 1.42 -10.64
N GLU A 286 -5.28 1.90 -10.11
CA GLU A 286 -6.61 1.66 -10.67
C GLU A 286 -6.83 2.32 -12.03
N ASP A 287 -6.22 3.52 -12.25
CA ASP A 287 -6.29 4.26 -13.50
C ASP A 287 -4.94 4.31 -14.24
N TYR A 288 -3.95 3.51 -13.81
CA TYR A 288 -2.64 3.36 -14.47
C TYR A 288 -1.87 4.68 -14.66
N VAL A 289 -1.86 5.53 -13.62
CA VAL A 289 -1.24 6.89 -13.64
C VAL A 289 -0.21 7.07 -12.53
N TRP A 290 0.73 6.16 -12.42
CA TRP A 290 1.74 6.12 -11.34
C TRP A 290 2.51 7.43 -11.17
N GLY A 291 2.82 8.12 -12.28
CA GLY A 291 3.56 9.37 -12.31
C GLY A 291 2.74 10.62 -11.94
N PHE A 292 1.42 10.56 -11.90
CA PHE A 292 0.56 11.73 -11.62
C PHE A 292 0.67 12.19 -10.17
N ARG A 293 1.10 11.31 -9.26
CA ARG A 293 1.22 11.63 -7.84
C ARG A 293 -0.07 12.22 -7.29
N LEU A 294 -1.17 11.54 -7.49
CA LEU A 294 -2.50 11.92 -7.03
C LEU A 294 -3.06 10.85 -6.10
N GLY A 295 -3.61 11.26 -4.98
CA GLY A 295 -4.30 10.42 -4.01
C GLY A 295 -5.36 11.20 -3.26
N PHE A 296 -6.14 10.50 -2.46
CA PHE A 296 -7.24 11.06 -1.69
C PHE A 296 -7.22 10.52 -0.26
N LEU A 297 -7.63 11.37 0.67
CA LEU A 297 -7.92 11.01 2.05
C LEU A 297 -9.41 11.21 2.32
N THR A 298 -10.07 10.17 2.81
CA THR A 298 -11.46 10.21 3.27
C THR A 298 -11.54 9.70 4.69
N LEU A 299 -12.24 10.44 5.58
CA LEU A 299 -12.37 10.09 6.98
C LEU A 299 -13.80 9.66 7.29
N GLY A 300 -13.94 8.68 8.19
CA GLY A 300 -15.24 8.18 8.64
C GLY A 300 -15.22 7.81 10.13
N SER A 301 -16.19 8.31 10.87
CA SER A 301 -16.46 7.92 12.25
C SER A 301 -17.88 8.33 12.64
N PRO A 302 -18.64 7.50 13.35
CA PRO A 302 -19.98 7.87 13.81
C PRO A 302 -19.97 8.95 14.91
N SER A 303 -18.82 9.22 15.52
CA SER A 303 -18.65 10.28 16.51
C SER A 303 -18.41 11.67 15.90
N LEU A 304 -18.23 11.75 14.58
CA LEU A 304 -17.98 13.01 13.87
C LEU A 304 -19.24 13.52 13.18
N GLY A 305 -19.68 14.71 13.56
CA GLY A 305 -20.65 15.50 12.79
C GLY A 305 -19.95 16.36 11.72
N PRO A 306 -20.74 17.14 10.94
CA PRO A 306 -20.20 17.99 9.87
C PRO A 306 -19.06 18.92 10.32
N ARG A 307 -19.20 19.55 11.50
CA ARG A 307 -18.16 20.44 12.08
C ARG A 307 -16.87 19.68 12.41
N GLY A 308 -16.97 18.41 12.84
CA GLY A 308 -15.80 17.58 13.14
C GLY A 308 -15.05 17.20 11.86
N TYR A 309 -15.75 16.82 10.80
CA TYR A 309 -15.14 16.56 9.48
C TYR A 309 -14.47 17.82 8.91
N GLU A 310 -15.13 18.98 8.98
CA GLU A 310 -14.55 20.26 8.55
C GLU A 310 -13.28 20.60 9.33
N ALA A 311 -13.26 20.37 10.64
CA ALA A 311 -12.09 20.62 11.48
C ALA A 311 -10.91 19.72 11.08
N LEU A 312 -11.14 18.42 10.84
CA LEU A 312 -10.10 17.51 10.38
C LEU A 312 -9.61 17.85 8.97
N GLU A 313 -10.52 18.24 8.06
CA GLU A 313 -10.14 18.72 6.72
C GLU A 313 -9.21 19.94 6.84
N LYS A 314 -9.54 20.93 7.65
CA LYS A 314 -8.70 22.12 7.87
C LYS A 314 -7.33 21.78 8.46
N LYS A 315 -7.24 20.80 9.36
CA LYS A 315 -5.95 20.33 9.91
C LYS A 315 -5.10 19.66 8.83
N ILE A 316 -5.68 18.78 8.01
CA ILE A 316 -5.01 18.14 6.87
C ILE A 316 -4.56 19.21 5.87
N MET A 317 -5.43 20.19 5.55
CA MET A 317 -5.05 21.32 4.68
C MET A 317 -3.88 22.12 5.27
N GLY A 318 -3.82 22.31 6.58
CA GLY A 318 -2.69 22.97 7.26
C GLY A 318 -1.38 22.21 7.05
N LEU A 319 -1.38 20.88 7.20
CA LEU A 319 -0.23 20.02 6.94
C LEU A 319 0.19 20.05 5.46
N LEU A 320 -0.77 19.97 4.53
CA LEU A 320 -0.49 20.09 3.11
C LEU A 320 0.08 21.46 2.77
N ARG A 321 -0.50 22.56 3.30
CA ARG A 321 -0.04 23.92 3.03
C ARG A 321 1.38 24.16 3.52
N SER A 322 1.76 23.58 4.64
CA SER A 322 3.10 23.74 5.24
C SER A 322 4.15 22.78 4.67
N SER A 323 3.77 21.82 3.81
CA SER A 323 4.70 20.87 3.17
C SER A 323 4.80 21.03 1.66
N VAL A 324 3.71 20.78 0.93
CA VAL A 324 3.70 20.76 -0.56
C VAL A 324 2.80 21.84 -1.14
N SER A 325 2.11 22.63 -0.31
CA SER A 325 1.15 23.68 -0.67
C SER A 325 -0.15 23.16 -1.29
N ASN A 326 -0.09 22.36 -2.32
CA ASN A 326 -1.21 21.75 -3.05
C ASN A 326 -0.70 20.60 -3.94
N SER A 327 -1.62 19.84 -4.52
CA SER A 327 -1.30 18.76 -5.46
C SER A 327 -1.40 19.25 -6.91
N SER A 328 -0.81 18.50 -7.85
CA SER A 328 -0.74 18.81 -9.28
C SER A 328 -2.11 19.14 -9.88
N ALA A 329 -2.30 20.34 -10.40
CA ALA A 329 -3.54 20.75 -11.08
C ALA A 329 -3.77 19.99 -12.40
N PRO A 330 -2.77 19.81 -13.29
CA PRO A 330 -2.97 19.03 -14.51
C PRO A 330 -3.35 17.57 -14.22
N ALA A 331 -2.75 16.93 -13.22
CA ALA A 331 -3.12 15.57 -12.85
C ALA A 331 -4.58 15.48 -12.34
N GLN A 332 -5.01 16.44 -11.52
CA GLN A 332 -6.40 16.53 -11.06
C GLN A 332 -7.38 16.72 -12.21
N SER A 333 -7.05 17.61 -13.15
CA SER A 333 -7.89 17.92 -14.31
C SER A 333 -8.00 16.72 -15.26
N LEU A 334 -6.90 16.00 -15.49
CA LEU A 334 -6.88 14.80 -16.34
C LEU A 334 -7.71 13.66 -15.74
N ILE A 335 -7.58 13.42 -14.45
CA ILE A 335 -8.40 12.39 -13.78
C ILE A 335 -9.88 12.77 -13.82
N LEU A 336 -10.24 14.03 -13.57
CA LEU A 336 -11.62 14.47 -13.68
C LEU A 336 -12.19 14.22 -15.09
N LYS A 337 -11.45 14.61 -16.14
CA LYS A 337 -11.84 14.37 -17.54
C LYS A 337 -11.91 12.87 -17.85
N SER A 338 -10.97 12.07 -17.34
CA SER A 338 -10.95 10.62 -17.55
C SER A 338 -12.16 9.92 -16.92
N LEU A 339 -12.58 10.34 -15.72
CA LEU A 339 -13.74 9.74 -15.02
C LEU A 339 -15.07 9.96 -15.77
N ASP A 340 -15.16 11.00 -16.58
CA ASP A 340 -16.34 11.32 -17.39
C ASP A 340 -16.16 10.91 -18.87
N PHE A 341 -15.06 10.25 -19.22
CA PHE A 341 -14.77 9.84 -20.58
C PHE A 341 -15.60 8.60 -20.96
N PRO A 342 -16.33 8.64 -22.09
CA PRO A 342 -17.09 7.48 -22.55
C PRO A 342 -16.20 6.24 -22.75
N GLY A 343 -16.60 5.10 -22.20
CA GLY A 343 -15.84 3.85 -22.33
C GLY A 343 -14.65 3.70 -21.37
N VAL A 344 -14.48 4.57 -20.35
CA VAL A 344 -13.38 4.45 -19.40
C VAL A 344 -13.44 3.16 -18.57
N GLU A 345 -14.63 2.69 -18.24
CA GLU A 345 -14.80 1.44 -17.48
C GLU A 345 -14.44 0.21 -18.32
N GLU A 346 -14.70 0.22 -19.62
CA GLU A 346 -14.29 -0.81 -20.57
C GLU A 346 -12.77 -0.85 -20.72
N GLN A 347 -12.10 0.31 -20.79
CA GLN A 347 -10.64 0.40 -20.82
C GLN A 347 -10.02 -0.18 -19.54
N LYS A 348 -10.56 0.19 -18.36
CA LYS A 348 -10.13 -0.37 -17.08
C LYS A 348 -10.38 -1.87 -17.00
N ALA A 349 -11.52 -2.35 -17.49
CA ALA A 349 -11.87 -3.77 -17.54
C ALA A 349 -10.89 -4.56 -18.42
N ARG A 350 -10.50 -4.02 -19.58
CA ARG A 350 -9.48 -4.60 -20.46
C ARG A 350 -8.15 -4.80 -19.70
N TYR A 351 -7.62 -3.78 -19.07
CA TYR A 351 -6.34 -3.88 -18.34
C TYR A 351 -6.44 -4.78 -17.11
N ARG A 352 -7.55 -4.74 -16.37
CA ARG A 352 -7.79 -5.72 -15.30
C ARG A 352 -7.82 -7.15 -15.83
N GLY A 353 -8.38 -7.37 -17.01
CA GLY A 353 -8.38 -8.68 -17.69
C GLY A 353 -6.97 -9.18 -18.01
N LEU A 354 -6.09 -8.32 -18.51
CA LEU A 354 -4.67 -8.65 -18.73
C LEU A 354 -3.96 -9.04 -17.43
N LEU A 355 -4.16 -8.26 -16.38
CA LEU A 355 -3.56 -8.55 -15.06
C LEU A 355 -4.13 -9.83 -14.44
N ALA A 356 -5.42 -10.10 -14.60
CA ALA A 356 -6.05 -11.35 -14.16
C ALA A 356 -5.51 -12.56 -14.93
N ALA A 357 -5.21 -12.41 -16.22
CA ALA A 357 -4.58 -13.46 -17.02
C ALA A 357 -3.15 -13.77 -16.51
N ARG A 358 -2.36 -12.74 -16.20
CA ARG A 358 -1.02 -12.90 -15.60
C ARG A 358 -1.09 -13.57 -14.23
N TYR A 359 -2.03 -13.15 -13.39
CA TYR A 359 -2.31 -13.78 -12.12
C TYR A 359 -2.65 -15.28 -12.29
N SER A 360 -3.58 -15.61 -13.17
CA SER A 360 -4.00 -16.99 -13.44
C SER A 360 -2.83 -17.83 -13.97
N ARG A 361 -1.96 -17.24 -14.81
CA ARG A 361 -0.77 -17.91 -15.30
C ARG A 361 0.22 -18.19 -14.17
N ALA A 362 0.44 -17.23 -13.26
CA ALA A 362 1.29 -17.43 -12.08
C ALA A 362 0.78 -18.56 -11.17
N LYS A 363 -0.52 -18.59 -10.88
CA LYS A 363 -1.15 -19.71 -10.14
C LYS A 363 -0.94 -21.06 -10.84
N SER A 364 -1.17 -21.09 -12.17
CA SER A 364 -1.00 -22.29 -12.96
C SER A 364 0.46 -22.77 -13.01
N ALA A 365 1.42 -21.86 -13.16
CA ALA A 365 2.85 -22.18 -13.17
C ALA A 365 3.27 -22.83 -11.84
N LEU A 366 2.88 -22.24 -10.73
CA LEU A 366 3.16 -22.77 -9.38
C LEU A 366 2.48 -24.13 -9.11
N ALA A 367 1.31 -24.39 -9.69
CA ALA A 367 0.61 -25.66 -9.56
C ALA A 367 1.23 -26.76 -10.42
N LYS A 368 1.71 -26.44 -11.63
CA LYS A 368 2.32 -27.41 -12.58
C LYS A 368 3.73 -27.82 -12.20
N ARG A 369 4.51 -26.88 -11.65
CA ARG A 369 5.92 -27.13 -11.26
C ARG A 369 6.05 -26.87 -9.76
N PRO A 370 6.08 -27.92 -8.94
CA PRO A 370 6.35 -27.76 -7.50
C PRO A 370 7.64 -26.97 -7.28
N LEU A 371 7.56 -26.00 -6.39
CA LEU A 371 8.74 -25.25 -5.96
C LEU A 371 9.71 -26.19 -5.20
N PRO A 372 11.02 -25.97 -5.28
CA PRO A 372 11.97 -26.70 -4.42
C PRO A 372 11.62 -26.48 -2.95
N PRO A 373 11.91 -27.45 -2.05
CA PRO A 373 11.49 -27.38 -0.62
C PRO A 373 11.97 -26.15 0.15
N CYS A 374 12.96 -25.43 -0.37
CA CYS A 374 13.46 -24.17 0.18
C CYS A 374 12.58 -22.96 -0.18
N LEU A 375 11.64 -23.10 -1.11
CA LEU A 375 10.73 -22.04 -1.53
C LEU A 375 9.28 -22.43 -1.25
N ARG A 376 8.51 -21.48 -0.76
CA ARG A 376 7.07 -21.62 -0.54
C ARG A 376 6.34 -20.37 -0.96
N ALA A 377 5.34 -20.50 -1.83
CA ALA A 377 4.46 -19.38 -2.13
C ALA A 377 3.61 -19.02 -0.90
N MET A 378 3.59 -17.73 -0.55
CA MET A 378 2.66 -17.18 0.43
C MET A 378 1.27 -17.08 -0.22
N PRO A 379 0.17 -17.08 0.56
CA PRO A 379 -1.17 -16.86 0.03
C PRO A 379 -1.25 -15.55 -0.76
N PHE A 380 -1.77 -15.63 -1.99
CA PHE A 380 -2.03 -14.48 -2.86
C PHE A 380 -3.25 -14.74 -3.73
N ASN A 381 -4.05 -13.72 -4.00
CA ASN A 381 -5.32 -13.82 -4.74
C ASN A 381 -5.67 -12.51 -5.48
N SER A 382 -4.74 -11.53 -5.47
CA SER A 382 -5.04 -10.17 -5.94
C SER A 382 -3.77 -9.35 -6.16
N GLY A 383 -3.92 -8.10 -6.60
CA GLY A 383 -2.85 -7.11 -6.69
C GLY A 383 -1.86 -7.35 -7.82
N TYR A 384 -0.63 -6.89 -7.62
CA TYR A 384 0.46 -6.95 -8.60
C TYR A 384 1.54 -7.98 -8.27
N PHE A 385 1.55 -8.47 -7.03
CA PHE A 385 2.67 -9.19 -6.46
C PHE A 385 2.28 -10.58 -5.97
N LEU A 386 3.27 -11.42 -5.91
CA LEU A 386 3.31 -12.58 -5.04
C LEU A 386 4.63 -12.62 -4.29
N THR A 387 4.66 -13.34 -3.20
CA THR A 387 5.84 -13.47 -2.34
C THR A 387 6.15 -14.95 -2.13
N LEU A 388 7.41 -15.32 -2.33
CA LEU A 388 7.95 -16.62 -1.96
C LEU A 388 8.69 -16.50 -0.64
N GLU A 389 8.41 -17.36 0.32
CA GLU A 389 9.20 -17.54 1.52
C GLU A 389 10.38 -18.45 1.22
N CYS A 390 11.57 -18.02 1.63
CA CYS A 390 12.83 -18.79 1.52
C CYS A 390 13.15 -19.44 2.87
N SER A 391 13.27 -20.77 2.89
CA SER A 391 13.56 -21.55 4.09
C SER A 391 14.92 -22.21 3.96
N GLY A 392 15.88 -21.84 4.82
CA GLY A 392 17.26 -22.34 4.75
C GLY A 392 18.03 -21.81 3.54
N LEU A 393 17.57 -20.70 2.95
CA LEU A 393 18.14 -20.02 1.80
C LEU A 393 18.01 -18.51 2.01
N SER A 394 19.07 -17.75 1.75
CA SER A 394 19.02 -16.29 1.74
C SER A 394 18.23 -15.78 0.53
N ALA A 395 17.17 -15.03 0.76
CA ALA A 395 16.40 -14.42 -0.33
C ALA A 395 17.22 -13.37 -1.09
N GLU A 396 18.19 -12.71 -0.44
CA GLU A 396 19.10 -11.79 -1.10
C GLU A 396 20.12 -12.52 -1.99
N ALA A 397 20.64 -13.67 -1.56
CA ALA A 397 21.49 -14.48 -2.39
C ALA A 397 20.76 -14.99 -3.64
N LEU A 398 19.51 -15.44 -3.49
CA LEU A 398 18.65 -15.85 -4.61
C LEU A 398 18.37 -14.69 -5.56
N ARG A 399 18.00 -13.52 -5.03
CA ARG A 399 17.80 -12.31 -5.82
C ARG A 399 19.02 -11.94 -6.66
N LYS A 400 20.20 -11.94 -6.05
CA LYS A 400 21.47 -11.62 -6.75
C LYS A 400 21.76 -12.64 -7.84
N ARG A 401 21.63 -13.92 -7.54
CA ARG A 401 21.85 -14.97 -8.53
C ARG A 401 20.92 -14.83 -9.73
N LEU A 402 19.62 -14.62 -9.48
CA LEU A 402 18.64 -14.38 -10.55
C LEU A 402 19.01 -13.17 -11.43
N LEU A 403 19.51 -12.10 -10.81
CA LEU A 403 19.91 -10.91 -11.55
C LEU A 403 21.22 -11.15 -12.32
N ASP A 404 22.21 -11.78 -11.70
CA ASP A 404 23.56 -11.94 -12.24
C ASP A 404 23.64 -13.01 -13.33
N GLU A 405 22.97 -14.15 -13.13
CA GLU A 405 23.08 -15.29 -14.03
C GLU A 405 21.90 -15.37 -15.02
N GLU A 406 20.68 -14.97 -14.61
CA GLU A 406 19.46 -15.11 -15.42
C GLU A 406 18.94 -13.78 -15.98
N GLY A 407 19.47 -12.62 -15.54
CA GLY A 407 18.97 -11.31 -15.94
C GLY A 407 17.56 -11.02 -15.44
N ILE A 408 17.18 -11.60 -14.30
CA ILE A 408 15.83 -11.50 -13.71
C ILE A 408 15.87 -10.64 -12.46
N GLY A 409 15.16 -9.49 -12.49
CA GLY A 409 15.01 -8.61 -11.35
C GLY A 409 13.87 -9.05 -10.43
N THR A 410 14.17 -9.27 -9.15
CA THR A 410 13.20 -9.54 -8.08
C THR A 410 13.53 -8.69 -6.85
N VAL A 411 12.73 -8.74 -5.79
CA VAL A 411 12.97 -7.97 -4.57
C VAL A 411 13.09 -8.89 -3.36
N SER A 412 14.23 -8.79 -2.65
CA SER A 412 14.43 -9.44 -1.36
C SER A 412 13.85 -8.58 -0.24
N ILE A 413 13.09 -9.20 0.66
CA ILE A 413 12.50 -8.56 1.85
C ILE A 413 12.94 -9.34 3.08
N GLN A 414 13.58 -8.66 4.05
CA GLN A 414 14.07 -9.23 5.32
C GLN A 414 14.98 -10.45 5.16
N ASP A 415 15.66 -10.57 4.01
CA ASP A 415 16.46 -11.75 3.62
C ASP A 415 15.75 -13.11 3.72
N ARG A 416 14.44 -13.09 3.86
CA ARG A 416 13.58 -14.27 4.03
C ARG A 416 12.56 -14.43 2.92
N TYR A 417 12.18 -13.33 2.28
CA TYR A 417 11.08 -13.32 1.31
C TYR A 417 11.53 -12.76 -0.03
N LEU A 418 11.16 -13.42 -1.12
CA LEU A 418 11.36 -12.94 -2.48
C LEU A 418 10.03 -12.46 -3.05
N ARG A 419 9.90 -11.15 -3.30
CA ARG A 419 8.72 -10.56 -3.95
C ARG A 419 8.91 -10.53 -5.46
N ILE A 420 7.87 -10.93 -6.18
CA ILE A 420 7.80 -10.98 -7.63
C ILE A 420 6.62 -10.13 -8.10
N ALA A 421 6.86 -9.14 -8.97
CA ALA A 421 5.84 -8.32 -9.61
C ALA A 421 5.42 -8.96 -10.92
N TYR A 422 4.48 -9.91 -10.89
CA TYR A 422 3.97 -10.55 -12.10
C TYR A 422 3.20 -9.57 -13.01
N SER A 423 2.80 -8.43 -12.49
CA SER A 423 2.13 -7.36 -13.27
C SER A 423 3.03 -6.74 -14.35
N SER A 424 4.34 -6.85 -14.22
CA SER A 424 5.32 -6.29 -15.16
C SER A 424 5.92 -7.33 -16.12
N VAL A 425 5.44 -8.58 -16.08
CA VAL A 425 5.89 -9.69 -16.94
C VAL A 425 4.73 -10.11 -17.85
N GLU A 426 4.99 -10.34 -19.12
CA GLU A 426 3.96 -10.81 -20.05
C GLU A 426 3.47 -12.22 -19.69
N ALA A 427 2.21 -12.52 -19.99
CA ALA A 427 1.59 -13.76 -19.52
C ALA A 427 2.28 -15.02 -20.06
N GLU A 428 2.78 -14.99 -21.30
CA GLU A 428 3.53 -16.07 -21.93
C GLU A 428 4.86 -16.37 -21.27
N ASP A 429 5.50 -15.37 -20.63
CA ASP A 429 6.83 -15.46 -20.01
C ASP A 429 6.80 -15.92 -18.55
N ILE A 430 5.62 -15.97 -17.94
CA ILE A 430 5.48 -16.28 -16.50
C ILE A 430 5.93 -17.69 -16.15
N ASP A 431 5.69 -18.68 -17.02
CA ASP A 431 6.17 -20.07 -16.78
C ASP A 431 7.70 -20.13 -16.74
N ASP A 432 8.36 -19.41 -17.66
CA ASP A 432 9.82 -19.32 -17.73
C ASP A 432 10.41 -18.58 -16.54
N LEU A 433 9.76 -17.51 -16.10
CA LEU A 433 10.15 -16.79 -14.88
C LEU A 433 10.19 -17.73 -13.65
N PHE A 434 9.13 -18.53 -13.44
CA PHE A 434 9.07 -19.44 -12.30
C PHE A 434 10.01 -20.65 -12.46
N ALA A 435 10.27 -21.09 -13.68
CA ALA A 435 11.27 -22.12 -13.96
C ALA A 435 12.66 -21.64 -13.52
N ALA A 436 13.07 -20.47 -13.97
CA ALA A 436 14.37 -19.89 -13.62
C ALA A 436 14.51 -19.67 -12.09
N ILE A 437 13.45 -19.17 -11.42
CA ILE A 437 13.46 -18.99 -9.96
C ILE A 437 13.68 -20.34 -9.24
N ALA A 438 12.99 -21.40 -9.67
CA ALA A 438 13.09 -22.71 -9.06
C ALA A 438 14.49 -23.33 -9.27
N GLU A 439 15.07 -23.22 -10.47
CA GLU A 439 16.40 -23.69 -10.83
C GLU A 439 17.49 -22.93 -10.08
N ALA A 440 17.42 -21.59 -10.03
CA ALA A 440 18.36 -20.77 -9.27
C ALA A 440 18.35 -21.10 -7.77
N ALA A 441 17.16 -21.32 -7.19
CA ALA A 441 17.03 -21.69 -5.79
C ALA A 441 17.57 -23.10 -5.49
N ALA A 442 17.35 -24.06 -6.40
CA ALA A 442 17.89 -25.41 -6.26
C ALA A 442 19.44 -25.44 -6.33
N ALA A 443 20.04 -24.59 -7.14
CA ALA A 443 21.49 -24.51 -7.32
C ALA A 443 22.21 -23.75 -6.18
N LEU A 444 21.51 -23.06 -5.30
CA LEU A 444 22.07 -22.39 -4.11
C LEU A 444 22.06 -23.30 -2.85
N ARG A 445 21.61 -24.53 -2.98
CA ARG A 445 21.64 -25.56 -1.93
C ARG A 445 22.87 -26.44 -2.06
#